data_c6e9c218b3b2e00af227ada107fc7c1a
#
_entry.id   c6e9c218b3b2e00af227ada107fc7c1a
#
_cell.length_a   1.000
_cell.length_b   1.000
_cell.length_c   1.000
_cell.angle_alpha   90.00
_cell.angle_beta   90.00
_cell.angle_gamma   90.00
#
_symmetry.space_group_name_H-M   'P 1'
#
loop_
_entity.id
_entity.type
_entity.pdbx_description
1 polymer ?
#
loop_
_entity_poly.entity_id
_entity_poly.type
_entity_poly.pdbx_seq_one_letter_code
_entity_poly.pdbx_strand_id
1 'polypeptide(L)'
;MSNKTICIDIDGTLVHYEEWKGEEHFGGIIEGASSATHKLHENGWYIIIYSTRANKELISRFLDDSKIEFDSINENPNQPENAKDGKPYADIYVDDRAICFNGDWEQTLMEIEKFKPWEMEGIENKNEQLSN
;
A
#
# COMPACT_ATOMS: atom_id res chain seq x y z
N MET A 1 18.94 -8.48 11.95
CA MET A 1 18.24 -7.37 11.29
C MET A 1 18.21 -7.56 9.79
N SER A 2 17.14 -7.17 9.16
CA SER A 2 16.99 -7.29 7.70
C SER A 2 17.61 -6.08 7.01
N ASN A 3 18.21 -6.30 5.82
CA ASN A 3 18.61 -5.21 4.92
C ASN A 3 17.64 -5.11 3.74
N LYS A 4 16.45 -5.63 3.91
CA LYS A 4 15.43 -5.68 2.86
C LYS A 4 14.59 -4.40 2.82
N THR A 5 13.97 -4.18 1.69
CA THR A 5 13.14 -3.01 1.42
C THR A 5 11.71 -3.45 1.13
N ILE A 6 10.75 -2.72 1.67
CA ILE A 6 9.33 -2.96 1.45
C ILE A 6 8.65 -1.67 0.99
N CYS A 7 7.83 -1.78 -0.05
CA CYS A 7 6.95 -0.69 -0.48
C CYS A 7 5.54 -0.96 0.06
N ILE A 8 4.93 0.06 0.68
CA ILE A 8 3.59 -0.07 1.25
C ILE A 8 2.70 1.05 0.69
N ASP A 9 1.58 0.69 0.11
CA ASP A 9 0.56 1.62 -0.37
C ASP A 9 -0.17 2.28 0.81
N ILE A 10 -0.82 3.42 0.57
CA ILE A 10 -1.57 4.14 1.59
C ILE A 10 -3.05 3.76 1.55
N ASP A 11 -3.75 4.21 0.49
CA ASP A 11 -5.21 4.09 0.40
C ASP A 11 -5.62 2.64 0.16
N GLY A 12 -6.38 2.07 1.10
CA GLY A 12 -6.78 0.67 1.06
C GLY A 12 -5.80 -0.29 1.70
N THR A 13 -4.66 0.19 2.21
CA THR A 13 -3.61 -0.65 2.80
C THR A 13 -3.23 -0.19 4.21
N LEU A 14 -2.83 1.07 4.37
CA LEU A 14 -2.58 1.68 5.69
C LEU A 14 -3.81 2.39 6.23
N VAL A 15 -4.64 2.94 5.35
CA VAL A 15 -5.88 3.62 5.71
C VAL A 15 -7.03 3.02 4.93
N HIS A 16 -8.25 3.11 5.47
CA HIS A 16 -9.46 2.70 4.78
C HIS A 16 -9.70 3.60 3.58
N TYR A 17 -10.21 3.02 2.49
CA TYR A 17 -10.45 3.76 1.25
C TYR A 17 -11.74 3.29 0.59
N GLU A 18 -12.66 4.21 0.36
CA GLU A 18 -13.90 3.96 -0.36
C GLU A 18 -13.88 4.67 -1.71
N GLU A 19 -13.55 5.98 -1.69
CA GLU A 19 -13.50 6.82 -2.90
C GLU A 19 -12.54 7.98 -2.70
N TRP A 20 -12.09 8.57 -3.79
CA TRP A 20 -11.21 9.74 -3.73
C TRP A 20 -11.99 10.98 -3.29
N LYS A 21 -11.54 11.60 -2.21
CA LYS A 21 -12.16 12.79 -1.62
C LYS A 21 -11.20 13.99 -1.54
N GLY A 22 -10.13 13.95 -2.31
CA GLY A 22 -9.13 15.01 -2.35
C GLY A 22 -7.86 14.68 -1.57
N GLU A 23 -6.79 15.43 -1.87
CA GLU A 23 -5.47 15.19 -1.27
C GLU A 23 -5.45 15.35 0.25
N GLU A 24 -6.28 16.22 0.78
CA GLU A 24 -6.31 16.52 2.22
C GLU A 24 -7.09 15.48 3.03
N HIS A 25 -7.83 14.60 2.35
CA HIS A 25 -8.62 13.59 3.03
C HIS A 25 -7.89 12.25 3.06
N PHE A 26 -7.73 11.71 4.27
CA PHE A 26 -7.27 10.34 4.49
C PHE A 26 -8.35 9.61 5.28
N GLY A 27 -8.61 8.36 4.91
CA GLY A 27 -9.51 7.51 5.67
C GLY A 27 -8.94 7.16 7.05
N GLY A 28 -9.71 6.46 7.85
CA GLY A 28 -9.25 5.98 9.16
C GLY A 28 -8.10 4.99 9.03
N ILE A 29 -7.20 4.98 10.00
CA ILE A 29 -6.07 4.05 10.02
C ILE A 29 -6.61 2.61 10.16
N ILE A 30 -6.11 1.72 9.33
CA ILE A 30 -6.44 0.29 9.42
C ILE A 30 -5.77 -0.29 10.67
N GLU A 31 -6.54 -1.03 11.46
CA GLU A 31 -6.05 -1.64 12.68
C GLU A 31 -4.79 -2.47 12.41
N GLY A 32 -3.75 -2.23 13.20
CA GLY A 32 -2.48 -2.92 13.08
C GLY A 32 -1.42 -2.22 12.23
N ALA A 33 -1.79 -1.18 11.48
CA ALA A 33 -0.84 -0.51 10.59
C ALA A 33 0.34 0.14 11.34
N SER A 34 0.06 0.84 12.43
CA SER A 34 1.11 1.45 13.25
C SER A 34 2.04 0.40 13.86
N SER A 35 1.45 -0.63 14.46
CA SER A 35 2.19 -1.73 15.07
C SER A 35 3.03 -2.50 14.07
N ALA A 36 2.47 -2.77 12.87
CA ALA A 36 3.17 -3.51 11.82
C ALA A 36 4.37 -2.73 11.28
N THR A 37 4.20 -1.44 11.00
CA THR A 37 5.31 -0.62 10.50
C THR A 37 6.40 -0.45 11.55
N HIS A 38 6.01 -0.35 12.82
CA HIS A 38 6.98 -0.32 13.91
C HIS A 38 7.81 -1.60 13.97
N LYS A 39 7.17 -2.76 13.88
CA LYS A 39 7.87 -4.05 13.87
C LYS A 39 8.80 -4.20 12.68
N LEU A 40 8.35 -3.78 11.50
CA LEU A 40 9.20 -3.80 10.31
C LEU A 40 10.44 -2.95 10.52
N HIS A 41 10.27 -1.75 11.04
CA HIS A 41 11.38 -0.84 11.30
C HIS A 41 12.35 -1.41 12.32
N GLU A 42 11.85 -1.98 13.42
CA GLU A 42 12.68 -2.63 14.42
C GLU A 42 13.49 -3.78 13.84
N ASN A 43 12.93 -4.50 12.87
CA ASN A 43 13.60 -5.64 12.23
C ASN A 43 14.53 -5.23 11.09
N GLY A 44 14.76 -3.93 10.91
CA GLY A 44 15.71 -3.42 9.94
C GLY A 44 15.20 -3.27 8.51
N TRP A 45 13.88 -3.33 8.30
CA TRP A 45 13.30 -3.08 6.99
C TRP A 45 13.37 -1.60 6.65
N TYR A 46 13.75 -1.30 5.40
CA TYR A 46 13.62 0.03 4.83
C TYR A 46 12.21 0.16 4.27
N ILE A 47 11.43 1.11 4.77
CA ILE A 47 10.01 1.25 4.43
C ILE A 47 9.82 2.42 3.47
N ILE A 48 9.33 2.12 2.27
CA ILE A 48 8.97 3.11 1.27
C ILE A 48 7.44 3.17 1.20
N ILE A 49 6.89 4.35 1.39
CA ILE A 49 5.47 4.58 1.14
C ILE A 49 5.32 4.80 -0.36
N TYR A 50 4.54 3.96 -1.05
CA TYR A 50 4.41 4.00 -2.49
C TYR A 50 2.95 4.23 -2.86
N SER A 51 2.62 5.45 -3.25
CA SER A 51 1.24 5.91 -3.41
C SER A 51 1.10 6.74 -4.69
N THR A 52 -0.12 6.77 -5.24
CA THR A 52 -0.45 7.67 -6.34
C THR A 52 -0.63 9.11 -5.87
N ARG A 53 -0.70 9.34 -4.56
CA ARG A 53 -0.77 10.69 -4.01
C ARG A 53 0.53 11.45 -4.29
N ALA A 54 0.42 12.72 -4.65
CA ALA A 54 1.56 13.52 -5.08
C ALA A 54 2.18 14.41 -4.01
N ASN A 55 1.40 14.81 -3.00
CA ASN A 55 1.86 15.78 -2.00
C ASN A 55 2.62 15.08 -0.85
N LYS A 56 3.95 14.99 -0.99
CA LYS A 56 4.79 14.29 -0.02
C LYS A 56 4.77 14.92 1.37
N GLU A 57 4.70 16.24 1.44
CA GLU A 57 4.65 16.93 2.74
C GLU A 57 3.40 16.57 3.52
N LEU A 58 2.26 16.58 2.84
CA LEU A 58 0.98 16.22 3.43
C LEU A 58 0.94 14.75 3.88
N ILE A 59 1.46 13.85 3.03
CA ILE A 59 1.59 12.43 3.35
C ILE A 59 2.46 12.24 4.59
N SER A 60 3.63 12.87 4.61
CA SER A 60 4.57 12.76 5.72
C SER A 60 3.95 13.20 7.04
N ARG A 61 3.29 14.34 7.03
CA ARG A 61 2.61 14.88 8.21
C ARG A 61 1.52 13.95 8.73
N PHE A 62 0.70 13.43 7.80
CA PHE A 62 -0.38 12.52 8.17
C PHE A 62 0.16 11.22 8.78
N LEU A 63 1.18 10.63 8.15
CA LEU A 63 1.77 9.38 8.63
C LEU A 63 2.46 9.56 9.98
N ASP A 64 3.18 10.66 10.17
CA ASP A 64 3.81 10.97 11.45
C ASP A 64 2.76 11.14 12.55
N ASP A 65 1.70 11.90 12.29
CA ASP A 65 0.61 12.11 13.24
C ASP A 65 -0.10 10.79 13.59
N SER A 66 -0.13 9.87 12.65
CA SER A 66 -0.78 8.55 12.81
C SER A 66 0.15 7.49 13.39
N LYS A 67 1.41 7.85 13.67
CA LYS A 67 2.44 6.95 14.18
C LYS A 67 2.74 5.77 13.27
N ILE A 68 2.68 6.01 11.96
CA ILE A 68 3.11 5.07 10.94
C ILE A 68 4.58 5.34 10.66
N GLU A 69 5.43 4.34 10.81
CA GLU A 69 6.86 4.49 10.56
C GLU A 69 7.19 4.26 9.09
N PHE A 70 8.02 5.12 8.52
CA PHE A 70 8.46 5.01 7.12
C PHE A 70 9.79 5.73 6.94
N ASP A 71 10.49 5.42 5.86
CA ASP A 71 11.80 6.00 5.56
C ASP A 71 11.76 6.97 4.38
N SER A 72 10.99 6.66 3.35
CA SER A 72 10.84 7.57 2.20
C SER A 72 9.47 7.42 1.56
N ILE A 73 9.14 8.36 0.66
CA ILE A 73 7.84 8.40 -0.01
C ILE A 73 8.10 8.42 -1.53
N ASN A 74 7.55 7.44 -2.23
CA ASN A 74 7.57 7.33 -3.69
C ASN A 74 8.96 7.27 -4.33
N GLU A 75 9.99 7.04 -3.54
CA GLU A 75 11.35 6.93 -4.05
C GLU A 75 12.19 6.00 -3.18
N ASN A 76 13.18 5.36 -3.80
CA ASN A 76 14.20 4.59 -3.10
C ASN A 76 15.54 5.30 -3.29
N PRO A 77 16.12 5.93 -2.25
CA PRO A 77 17.40 6.62 -2.38
C PRO A 77 18.55 5.68 -2.73
N ASN A 78 18.37 4.37 -2.56
CA ASN A 78 19.37 3.36 -2.88
C ASN A 78 19.01 2.59 -4.15
N GLN A 79 18.26 3.22 -5.07
CA GLN A 79 17.83 2.62 -6.32
C GLN A 79 19.05 2.13 -7.12
N PRO A 80 18.98 0.93 -7.75
CA PRO A 80 20.06 0.44 -8.60
C PRO A 80 20.40 1.40 -9.72
N GLU A 81 21.68 1.45 -10.10
CA GLU A 81 22.24 2.45 -11.04
C GLU A 81 21.46 2.58 -12.35
N ASN A 82 21.02 1.45 -12.92
CA ASN A 82 20.34 1.43 -14.21
C ASN A 82 18.80 1.38 -14.08
N ALA A 83 18.25 1.68 -12.89
CA ALA A 83 16.82 1.55 -12.61
C ALA A 83 16.30 2.75 -11.82
N LYS A 84 16.72 3.97 -12.20
CA LYS A 84 16.44 5.18 -11.40
C LYS A 84 15.10 5.84 -11.66
N ASP A 85 14.39 5.42 -12.71
CA ASP A 85 13.10 6.01 -13.06
C ASP A 85 11.96 5.02 -12.80
N GLY A 86 10.85 5.54 -12.31
CA GLY A 86 9.61 4.80 -12.16
C GLY A 86 9.49 4.05 -10.85
N LYS A 87 9.23 2.75 -10.94
CA LYS A 87 8.93 1.92 -9.77
C LYS A 87 10.12 1.81 -8.82
N PRO A 88 9.96 2.20 -7.54
CA PRO A 88 11.04 2.00 -6.57
C PRO A 88 11.33 0.52 -6.40
N TYR A 89 12.61 0.16 -6.39
CA TYR A 89 13.01 -1.22 -6.11
C TYR A 89 12.64 -1.58 -4.68
N ALA A 90 12.08 -2.77 -4.49
CA ALA A 90 11.80 -3.33 -3.18
C ALA A 90 11.76 -4.85 -3.27
N ASP A 91 12.02 -5.51 -2.15
CA ASP A 91 11.90 -6.97 -2.05
C ASP A 91 10.43 -7.39 -2.01
N ILE A 92 9.58 -6.57 -1.42
CA ILE A 92 8.16 -6.85 -1.25
C ILE A 92 7.34 -5.58 -1.51
N TYR A 93 6.18 -5.73 -2.15
CA TYR A 93 5.21 -4.66 -2.36
C TYR A 93 3.90 -5.07 -1.71
N VAL A 94 3.38 -4.24 -0.78
CA VAL A 94 2.09 -4.46 -0.13
C VAL A 94 1.10 -3.43 -0.66
N ASP A 95 0.09 -3.90 -1.37
CA ASP A 95 -0.86 -3.06 -2.09
C ASP A 95 -2.19 -3.81 -2.19
N ASP A 96 -3.31 -3.10 -2.01
CA ASP A 96 -4.64 -3.69 -2.07
C ASP A 96 -5.13 -3.94 -3.51
N ARG A 97 -4.41 -3.46 -4.50
CA ARG A 97 -4.78 -3.58 -5.92
C ARG A 97 -3.77 -4.35 -6.75
N ALA A 98 -3.13 -5.33 -6.14
CA ALA A 98 -2.09 -6.10 -6.79
C ALA A 98 -2.47 -7.59 -6.87
N ILE A 99 -2.01 -8.23 -7.91
CA ILE A 99 -2.06 -9.68 -8.06
C ILE A 99 -0.64 -10.19 -7.94
N CYS A 100 -0.42 -11.19 -7.07
CA CYS A 100 0.88 -11.81 -6.94
C CYS A 100 1.04 -12.86 -8.05
N PHE A 101 1.89 -12.55 -9.03
CA PHE A 101 2.10 -13.44 -10.18
C PHE A 101 2.87 -14.69 -9.76
N ASN A 102 2.35 -15.85 -10.12
CA ASN A 102 2.94 -17.15 -9.77
C ASN A 102 3.56 -17.89 -10.97
N GLY A 103 3.70 -17.22 -12.12
CA GLY A 103 4.26 -17.84 -13.32
C GLY A 103 3.23 -18.36 -14.32
N ASP A 104 1.94 -18.27 -14.00
CA ASP A 104 0.85 -18.80 -14.82
C ASP A 104 -0.05 -17.66 -15.32
N TRP A 105 0.10 -17.28 -16.59
CA TRP A 105 -0.70 -16.20 -17.18
C TRP A 105 -2.17 -16.55 -17.36
N GLU A 106 -2.50 -17.80 -17.60
CA GLU A 106 -3.91 -18.21 -17.73
C GLU A 106 -4.65 -18.02 -16.42
N GLN A 107 -4.03 -18.45 -15.31
CA GLN A 107 -4.59 -18.24 -13.99
C GLN A 107 -4.66 -16.76 -13.65
N THR A 108 -3.62 -16.00 -13.97
CA THR A 108 -3.57 -14.57 -13.72
C THR A 108 -4.70 -13.84 -14.43
N LEU A 109 -4.98 -14.19 -15.70
CA LEU A 109 -6.09 -13.59 -16.43
C LEU A 109 -7.44 -13.87 -15.76
N MET A 110 -7.63 -15.07 -15.22
CA MET A 110 -8.85 -15.40 -14.48
C MET A 110 -8.95 -14.57 -13.18
N GLU A 111 -7.85 -14.40 -12.49
CA GLU A 111 -7.80 -13.58 -11.27
C GLU A 111 -8.11 -12.12 -11.59
N ILE A 112 -7.60 -11.60 -12.70
CA ILE A 112 -7.86 -10.22 -13.15
C ILE A 112 -9.36 -9.99 -13.37
N GLU A 113 -10.05 -10.95 -14.02
CA GLU A 113 -11.48 -10.83 -14.28
C GLU A 113 -12.32 -10.79 -13.00
N LYS A 114 -11.86 -11.46 -11.95
CA LYS A 114 -12.59 -11.56 -10.68
C LYS A 114 -12.08 -10.57 -9.63
N PHE A 115 -11.04 -9.82 -9.94
CA PHE A 115 -10.37 -8.98 -8.96
C PHE A 115 -11.25 -7.87 -8.44
N LYS A 116 -11.24 -7.70 -7.11
CA LYS A 116 -11.83 -6.57 -6.40
C LYS A 116 -10.95 -6.25 -5.20
N PRO A 117 -10.68 -4.95 -4.92
CA PRO A 117 -10.01 -4.60 -3.69
C PRO A 117 -10.82 -5.11 -2.49
N TRP A 118 -10.16 -5.51 -1.43
CA TRP A 118 -10.81 -6.16 -0.28
C TRP A 118 -11.94 -5.32 0.34
N GLU A 119 -11.80 -4.00 0.40
CA GLU A 119 -12.84 -3.14 0.96
C GLU A 119 -14.08 -3.07 0.07
N MET A 120 -13.89 -3.04 -1.23
CA MET A 120 -15.02 -3.02 -2.17
C MET A 120 -15.77 -4.35 -2.19
N GLU A 121 -15.06 -5.47 -2.01
CA GLU A 121 -15.67 -6.79 -1.88
C GLU A 121 -16.61 -6.83 -0.68
N GLY A 122 -16.19 -6.27 0.45
CA GLY A 122 -17.04 -6.16 1.65
C GLY A 122 -18.26 -5.30 1.42
N ILE A 123 -18.14 -4.19 0.72
CA ILE A 123 -19.24 -3.28 0.39
C ILE A 123 -20.26 -3.97 -0.51
N GLU A 124 -19.82 -4.67 -1.53
CA GLU A 124 -20.71 -5.39 -2.45
C GLU A 124 -21.48 -6.49 -1.72
N ASN A 125 -20.81 -7.25 -0.85
CA ASN A 125 -21.48 -8.29 -0.05
C ASN A 125 -22.56 -7.69 0.85
N LYS A 126 -22.33 -6.53 1.43
CA LYS A 126 -23.34 -5.84 2.23
C LYS A 126 -24.54 -5.40 1.39
N ASN A 127 -24.28 -4.89 0.18
CA ASN A 127 -25.34 -4.46 -0.73
C ASN A 127 -26.17 -5.65 -1.21
N GLU A 128 -25.55 -6.79 -1.46
CA GLU A 128 -26.27 -8.02 -1.83
C GLU A 128 -27.16 -8.50 -0.70
N GLN A 129 -26.68 -8.42 0.55
CA GLN A 129 -27.49 -8.78 1.71
C GLN A 129 -28.68 -7.83 1.91
N LEU A 130 -28.51 -6.55 1.60
CA LEU A 130 -29.57 -5.55 1.73
C LEU A 130 -30.62 -5.65 0.61
N SER A 131 -30.27 -6.22 -0.54
CA SER A 131 -31.18 -6.36 -1.68
C SER A 131 -32.04 -7.63 -1.61
N ASN A 132 -31.78 -8.49 -0.68
CA ASN A 132 -32.54 -9.70 -0.42
C ASN A 132 -33.51 -9.48 0.75
#